data_8417b7c599392e1d665fbf0cc8970fd1
#
_entry.id   8417b7c599392e1d665fbf0cc8970fd1
#
_cell.length_a   1.000
_cell.length_b   1.000
_cell.length_c   1.000
_cell.angle_alpha   90.00
_cell.angle_beta   90.00
_cell.angle_gamma   90.00
#
_symmetry.space_group_name_H-M   'P 1'
#
loop_
_entity.id
_entity.type
_entity.pdbx_description
1 polymer ?
#
loop_
_entity_poly.entity_id
_entity_poly.type
_entity_poly.pdbx_seq_one_letter_code
_entity_poly.pdbx_strand_id
1 'polypeptide(L)'
;LTDEEMMETVMRDMSGILGLRGQPVMGRVFRWPEGTPQLEVGHLERMAAVEREVASVPELHLTGAGVRSTGIPDSVADGTRAGEAAAEAAR
;
A
#
# COMPACT_ATOMS: atom_id res chain seq x y z
N LEU A 1 10.06 -9.67 16.66
CA LEU A 1 11.08 -8.75 17.13
C LEU A 1 10.51 -7.87 18.24
N THR A 2 11.27 -7.71 19.33
CA THR A 2 10.98 -6.69 20.35
C THR A 2 11.26 -5.29 19.79
N ASP A 3 10.89 -4.23 20.52
CA ASP A 3 11.17 -2.87 20.10
C ASP A 3 12.68 -2.59 20.08
N GLU A 4 13.40 -3.15 21.07
CA GLU A 4 14.86 -3.08 21.15
C GLU A 4 15.52 -3.74 19.94
N GLU A 5 15.15 -4.97 19.63
CA GLU A 5 15.68 -5.71 18.48
C GLU A 5 15.41 -5.00 17.16
N MET A 6 14.24 -4.35 17.05
CA MET A 6 13.89 -3.56 15.87
C MET A 6 14.74 -2.32 15.75
N MET A 7 14.93 -1.59 16.85
CA MET A 7 15.81 -0.41 16.89
C MET A 7 17.27 -0.76 16.55
N GLU A 8 17.79 -1.86 17.10
CA GLU A 8 19.14 -2.33 16.78
C GLU A 8 19.29 -2.69 15.30
N THR A 9 18.28 -3.36 14.74
CA THR A 9 18.26 -3.72 13.31
C THR A 9 18.28 -2.47 12.44
N VAL A 10 17.39 -1.51 12.71
CA VAL A 10 17.33 -0.25 11.97
C VAL A 10 18.65 0.51 12.06
N MET A 11 19.22 0.63 13.26
CA MET A 11 20.50 1.32 13.44
C MET A 11 21.66 0.66 12.68
N ARG A 12 21.73 -0.67 12.69
CA ARG A 12 22.73 -1.42 11.92
C ARG A 12 22.58 -1.15 10.43
N ASP A 13 21.36 -1.25 9.89
CA ASP A 13 21.10 -1.09 8.47
C ASP A 13 21.34 0.34 8.01
N MET A 14 20.88 1.34 8.78
CA MET A 14 21.11 2.77 8.49
C MET A 14 22.58 3.14 8.58
N SER A 15 23.32 2.55 9.52
CA SER A 15 24.79 2.74 9.60
C SER A 15 25.49 2.17 8.37
N GLY A 16 25.06 1.01 7.88
CA GLY A 16 25.62 0.40 6.67
C GLY A 16 25.31 1.18 5.39
N ILE A 17 24.08 1.68 5.26
CA ILE A 17 23.61 2.35 4.03
C ILE A 17 24.04 3.83 4.00
N LEU A 18 23.86 4.55 5.10
CA LEU A 18 24.08 6.00 5.18
C LEU A 18 25.38 6.40 5.86
N GLY A 19 26.15 5.44 6.39
CA GLY A 19 27.37 5.72 7.12
C GLY A 19 27.16 6.45 8.45
N LEU A 20 25.96 6.32 9.05
CA LEU A 20 25.65 6.95 10.33
C LEU A 20 26.55 6.40 11.44
N ARG A 21 26.97 7.28 12.33
CA ARG A 21 27.82 6.94 13.49
C ARG A 21 27.19 7.49 14.76
N GLY A 22 27.35 6.77 15.86
CA GLY A 22 26.81 7.12 17.16
C GLY A 22 25.48 6.46 17.48
N GLN A 23 24.91 6.81 18.63
CA GLN A 23 23.64 6.27 19.10
C GLN A 23 22.48 7.24 18.78
N PRO A 24 21.27 6.74 18.56
CA PRO A 24 20.10 7.60 18.36
C PRO A 24 19.81 8.39 19.63
N VAL A 25 19.44 9.65 19.46
CA VAL A 25 19.02 10.52 20.58
C VAL A 25 17.66 10.11 21.10
N MET A 26 16.80 9.60 20.23
CA MET A 26 15.47 9.10 20.56
C MET A 26 15.06 8.05 19.53
N GLY A 27 14.36 7.03 20.00
CA GLY A 27 13.72 6.04 19.14
C GLY A 27 12.36 5.63 19.67
N ARG A 28 11.41 5.39 18.79
CA ARG A 28 10.09 4.85 19.14
C ARG A 28 9.62 3.93 18.03
N VAL A 29 9.13 2.76 18.40
CA VAL A 29 8.53 1.79 17.48
C VAL A 29 7.02 1.92 17.55
N PHE A 30 6.38 2.06 16.39
CA PHE A 30 4.93 1.98 16.24
C PHE A 30 4.59 0.73 15.44
N ARG A 31 3.67 -0.08 15.94
CA ARG A 31 3.22 -1.31 15.29
C ARG A 31 1.83 -1.11 14.72
N TRP A 32 1.70 -1.41 13.44
CA TRP A 32 0.45 -1.32 12.70
C TRP A 32 0.06 -2.71 12.19
N PRO A 33 -0.48 -3.59 13.06
CA PRO A 33 -0.95 -4.89 12.61
C PRO A 33 -1.98 -4.70 11.49
N GLU A 34 -1.79 -5.43 10.38
CA GLU A 34 -2.69 -5.36 9.23
C GLU A 34 -2.89 -3.93 8.64
N GLY A 35 -1.93 -3.04 8.89
CA GLY A 35 -2.02 -1.63 8.49
C GLY A 35 -1.82 -1.37 6.99
N THR A 36 -1.23 -2.33 6.25
CA THR A 36 -0.95 -2.18 4.82
C THR A 36 -1.19 -3.49 4.09
N PRO A 37 -1.91 -3.47 2.96
CA PRO A 37 -2.06 -4.66 2.12
C PRO A 37 -0.70 -5.17 1.64
N GLN A 38 -0.48 -6.47 1.75
CA GLN A 38 0.71 -7.13 1.22
C GLN A 38 0.43 -7.63 -0.20
N LEU A 39 1.04 -6.98 -1.18
CA LEU A 39 0.93 -7.37 -2.59
C LEU A 39 1.90 -8.52 -2.85
N GLU A 40 1.38 -9.73 -2.85
CA GLU A 40 2.17 -10.94 -3.10
C GLU A 40 2.50 -11.13 -4.58
N VAL A 41 3.42 -12.05 -4.87
CA VAL A 41 3.70 -12.49 -6.25
C VAL A 41 2.41 -13.01 -6.90
N GLY A 42 2.13 -12.59 -8.14
CA GLY A 42 0.90 -12.92 -8.85
C GLY A 42 -0.28 -11.98 -8.54
N HIS A 43 -0.06 -10.89 -7.77
CA HIS A 43 -1.12 -9.92 -7.48
C HIS A 43 -1.67 -9.25 -8.74
N LEU A 44 -0.81 -8.87 -9.68
CA LEU A 44 -1.22 -8.22 -10.93
C LEU A 44 -2.13 -9.12 -11.78
N GLU A 45 -1.80 -10.39 -11.88
CA GLU A 45 -2.59 -11.38 -12.62
C GLU A 45 -3.96 -11.61 -11.95
N ARG A 46 -3.98 -11.67 -10.62
CA ARG A 46 -5.25 -11.77 -9.86
C ARG A 46 -6.10 -10.52 -10.08
N MET A 47 -5.52 -9.33 -10.02
CA MET A 47 -6.25 -8.08 -10.26
C MET A 47 -6.75 -7.99 -11.70
N ALA A 48 -5.97 -8.39 -12.69
CA ALA A 48 -6.43 -8.44 -14.08
C ALA A 48 -7.62 -9.41 -14.28
N ALA A 49 -7.65 -10.52 -13.54
CA ALA A 49 -8.79 -11.42 -13.55
C ALA A 49 -10.03 -10.79 -12.91
N VAL A 50 -9.87 -10.17 -11.73
CA VAL A 50 -10.94 -9.44 -11.04
C VAL A 50 -11.51 -8.31 -11.90
N GLU A 51 -10.65 -7.54 -12.56
CA GLU A 51 -11.06 -6.44 -13.44
C GLU A 51 -11.89 -6.92 -14.64
N ARG A 52 -11.56 -8.09 -15.21
CA ARG A 52 -12.39 -8.69 -16.27
C ARG A 52 -13.78 -9.06 -15.79
N GLU A 53 -13.89 -9.63 -14.59
CA GLU A 53 -15.19 -9.95 -13.99
C GLU A 53 -15.98 -8.68 -13.65
N VAL A 54 -15.34 -7.68 -13.04
CA VAL A 54 -15.95 -6.38 -12.74
C VAL A 54 -16.45 -5.70 -14.01
N ALA A 55 -15.68 -5.75 -15.11
CA ALA A 55 -16.07 -5.17 -16.39
C ALA A 55 -17.33 -5.82 -17.01
N SER A 56 -17.69 -7.03 -16.57
CA SER A 56 -18.95 -7.69 -16.99
C SER A 56 -20.18 -7.14 -16.28
N VAL A 57 -20.01 -6.31 -15.25
CA VAL A 57 -21.08 -5.69 -14.47
C VAL A 57 -20.98 -4.16 -14.60
N PRO A 58 -21.72 -3.53 -15.52
CA PRO A 58 -21.51 -2.12 -15.92
C PRO A 58 -21.58 -1.09 -14.78
N GLU A 59 -22.35 -1.38 -13.74
CA GLU A 59 -22.56 -0.47 -12.61
C GLU A 59 -21.59 -0.74 -11.44
N LEU A 60 -20.68 -1.71 -11.58
CA LEU A 60 -19.72 -2.08 -10.54
C LEU A 60 -18.36 -1.43 -10.80
N HIS A 61 -17.86 -0.70 -9.83
CA HIS A 61 -16.55 -0.08 -9.87
C HIS A 61 -15.72 -0.50 -8.63
N LEU A 62 -14.49 -0.91 -8.87
CA LEU A 62 -13.56 -1.35 -7.82
C LEU A 62 -12.43 -0.35 -7.69
N THR A 63 -12.19 0.12 -6.46
CA THR A 63 -11.10 1.05 -6.13
C THR A 63 -10.61 0.80 -4.71
N GLY A 64 -9.47 1.37 -4.37
CA GLY A 64 -8.93 1.38 -3.02
C GLY A 64 -7.51 0.84 -2.92
N ALA A 65 -6.91 1.07 -1.76
CA ALA A 65 -5.58 0.58 -1.45
C ALA A 65 -5.53 -0.96 -1.55
N GLY A 66 -4.47 -1.48 -2.17
CA GLY A 66 -4.32 -2.91 -2.39
C GLY A 66 -4.95 -3.45 -3.67
N VAL A 67 -5.75 -2.67 -4.38
CA VAL A 67 -6.23 -3.02 -5.74
C VAL A 67 -5.12 -2.78 -6.75
N ARG A 68 -4.73 -1.53 -6.97
CA ARG A 68 -3.68 -1.13 -7.91
C ARG A 68 -2.44 -0.55 -7.25
N SER A 69 -2.60 0.14 -6.14
CA SER A 69 -1.52 0.81 -5.42
C SER A 69 -1.87 0.97 -3.95
N THR A 70 -0.85 1.14 -3.11
CA THR A 70 -0.99 1.46 -1.68
C THR A 70 -0.63 2.92 -1.39
N GLY A 71 -0.17 3.67 -2.39
CA GLY A 71 0.19 5.09 -2.26
C GLY A 71 -1.04 5.99 -2.15
N ILE A 72 -1.00 7.00 -1.28
CA ILE A 72 -2.10 7.96 -1.10
C ILE A 72 -2.42 8.70 -2.40
N PRO A 73 -1.46 9.27 -3.15
CA PRO A 73 -1.76 9.96 -4.41
C PRO A 73 -2.43 9.05 -5.43
N ASP A 74 -1.93 7.84 -5.57
CA ASP A 74 -2.47 6.86 -6.52
C ASP A 74 -3.88 6.40 -6.11
N SER A 75 -4.12 6.21 -4.81
CA SER A 75 -5.44 5.84 -4.30
C SER A 75 -6.47 6.94 -4.51
N VAL A 76 -6.07 8.21 -4.36
CA VAL A 76 -6.93 9.37 -4.67
C VAL A 76 -7.26 9.43 -6.16
N ALA A 77 -6.25 9.28 -7.02
CA ALA A 77 -6.45 9.28 -8.48
C ALA A 77 -7.35 8.12 -8.93
N ASP A 78 -7.16 6.94 -8.34
CA ASP A 78 -7.98 5.76 -8.64
C ASP A 78 -9.43 5.94 -8.19
N GLY A 79 -9.65 6.47 -6.99
CA GLY A 79 -10.97 6.78 -6.46
C GLY A 79 -11.70 7.85 -7.29
N THR A 80 -11.01 8.89 -7.72
CA THR A 80 -11.57 9.93 -8.60
C THR A 80 -12.04 9.31 -9.92
N ARG A 81 -11.21 8.51 -10.55
CA ARG A 81 -11.55 7.80 -11.81
C ARG A 81 -12.76 6.88 -11.66
N ALA A 82 -12.82 6.11 -10.58
CA ALA A 82 -13.95 5.23 -10.30
C ALA A 82 -15.24 6.02 -10.05
N GLY A 83 -15.16 7.15 -9.33
CA GLY A 83 -16.30 8.03 -9.08
C GLY A 83 -16.83 8.70 -10.35
N GLU A 84 -15.96 9.16 -11.23
CA GLU A 84 -16.34 9.72 -12.54
C GLU A 84 -17.01 8.67 -13.42
N ALA A 85 -16.46 7.45 -13.49
CA ALA A 85 -17.05 6.35 -14.25
C ALA A 85 -18.42 5.95 -13.70
N ALA A 86 -18.60 5.89 -12.39
CA ALA A 86 -19.89 5.60 -11.75
C ALA A 86 -20.92 6.69 -12.04
N ALA A 87 -20.51 7.96 -11.98
CA ALA A 87 -21.39 9.09 -12.30
C ALA A 87 -21.82 9.10 -13.77
N GLU A 88 -20.95 8.69 -14.69
CA GLU A 88 -21.27 8.57 -16.11
C GLU A 88 -22.27 7.42 -16.36
N ALA A 89 -22.05 6.28 -15.72
CA ALA A 89 -22.94 5.12 -15.84
C ALA A 89 -24.36 5.37 -15.27
N ALA A 90 -24.50 6.30 -14.32
CA ALA A 90 -25.78 6.66 -13.70
C ALA A 90 -26.60 7.68 -14.50
N ARG A 91 -26.10 8.20 -15.62
CA ARG A 91 -26.81 9.17 -16.49
C ARG A 91 -27.69 8.47 -17.51
#